data_7f0a79439e97dd19ac0580123c87a130
#
_entry.id   7f0a79439e97dd19ac0580123c87a130
#
_cell.length_a   1.000
_cell.length_b   1.000
_cell.length_c   1.000
_cell.angle_alpha   90.00
_cell.angle_beta   90.00
_cell.angle_gamma   90.00
#
_symmetry.space_group_name_H-M   'P 1'
#
loop_
_entity.id
_entity.type
_entity.pdbx_description
1 polymer ?
#
loop_
_entity_poly.entity_id
_entity_poly.type
_entity_poly.pdbx_seq_one_letter_code
_entity_poly.pdbx_strand_id
1 'polypeptide(L)'
;LQRKDAIVSETLADLRDIISNAQGNGMALDEVLAELRYETNDRLALAGLQLSWQFTGIAETGVSARLAHTLRSVVRECASNTLRHAHATQLCIEIVERSGEIELSVSDNGKGFDEADPKPGRGLNNIHSRILGDGGTLSITGTQGAHLHARFPLAESGSAD
;
A
#
# COMPACT_ATOMS: atom_id res chain seq x y z
N LEU A 1 22.74 -8.37 7.95
CA LEU A 1 22.88 -6.92 7.84
C LEU A 1 21.63 -6.27 7.22
N GLN A 2 21.13 -6.74 6.09
CA GLN A 2 19.94 -6.16 5.43
C GLN A 2 18.65 -6.23 6.27
N ARG A 3 18.51 -7.22 7.14
CA ARG A 3 17.33 -7.39 8.00
C ARG A 3 17.24 -6.37 9.15
N LYS A 4 18.38 -6.01 9.72
CA LYS A 4 18.44 -5.03 10.82
C LYS A 4 18.15 -3.61 10.30
N ASP A 5 18.68 -3.30 9.13
CA ASP A 5 18.46 -1.99 8.50
C ASP A 5 17.00 -1.79 8.07
N ALA A 6 16.34 -2.84 7.58
CA ALA A 6 14.92 -2.79 7.23
C ALA A 6 14.03 -2.56 8.46
N ILE A 7 14.30 -3.26 9.57
CA ILE A 7 13.56 -3.10 10.84
C ILE A 7 13.77 -1.70 11.42
N VAL A 8 15.00 -1.22 11.41
CA VAL A 8 15.33 0.14 11.90
C VAL A 8 14.64 1.20 11.03
N SER A 9 14.66 1.04 9.71
CA SER A 9 13.99 1.97 8.80
C SER A 9 12.49 1.99 9.00
N GLU A 10 11.87 0.83 9.18
CA GLU A 10 10.44 0.72 9.46
C GLU A 10 10.08 1.37 10.80
N THR A 11 10.86 1.11 11.85
CA THR A 11 10.66 1.72 13.16
C THR A 11 10.81 3.24 13.13
N LEU A 12 11.79 3.75 12.39
CA LEU A 12 11.97 5.19 12.21
C LEU A 12 10.83 5.83 11.45
N ALA A 13 10.30 5.15 10.43
CA ALA A 13 9.14 5.61 9.69
C ALA A 13 7.91 5.66 10.61
N ASP A 14 7.67 4.63 11.40
CA ASP A 14 6.58 4.59 12.37
C ASP A 14 6.67 5.71 13.40
N LEU A 15 7.87 6.01 13.90
CA LEU A 15 8.09 7.11 14.83
C LEU A 15 7.82 8.48 14.18
N ARG A 16 8.25 8.67 12.94
CA ARG A 16 7.96 9.91 12.20
C ARG A 16 6.47 10.11 11.99
N ASP A 17 5.74 9.05 11.67
CA ASP A 17 4.30 9.08 11.48
C ASP A 17 3.56 9.44 12.77
N ILE A 18 3.97 8.87 13.90
CA ILE A 18 3.43 9.20 15.22
C ILE A 18 3.66 10.68 15.55
N ILE A 19 4.86 11.18 15.32
CA ILE A 19 5.21 12.57 15.56
C ILE A 19 4.39 13.51 14.65
N SER A 20 4.27 13.19 13.38
CA SER A 20 3.49 13.98 12.42
C SER A 20 2.02 14.02 12.77
N ASN A 21 1.43 12.92 13.20
CA ASN A 21 0.05 12.86 13.68
C ASN A 21 -0.16 13.71 14.94
N ALA A 22 0.78 13.64 15.87
CA ALA A 22 0.74 14.45 17.10
C ALA A 22 0.81 15.96 16.81
N GLN A 23 1.46 16.34 15.72
CA GLN A 23 1.59 17.74 15.27
C GLN A 23 0.42 18.20 14.40
N GLY A 24 -0.52 17.32 14.05
CA GLY A 24 -1.67 17.66 13.21
C GLY A 24 -1.32 17.91 11.75
N ASN A 25 -0.16 17.45 11.29
CA ASN A 25 0.31 17.62 9.92
C ASN A 25 -0.28 16.51 9.03
N GLY A 26 -1.53 16.68 8.59
CA GLY A 26 -2.10 15.88 7.52
C GLY A 26 -1.47 16.23 6.17
N MET A 27 -1.44 15.27 5.26
CA MET A 27 -1.01 15.45 3.87
C MET A 27 -2.23 15.41 2.96
N ALA A 28 -2.17 16.10 1.82
CA ALA A 28 -3.18 15.95 0.79
C ALA A 28 -3.00 14.60 0.07
N LEU A 29 -4.12 13.93 -0.19
CA LEU A 29 -4.11 12.60 -0.82
C LEU A 29 -3.41 12.62 -2.18
N ASP A 30 -3.64 13.64 -3.01
CA ASP A 30 -3.01 13.77 -4.32
C ASP A 30 -1.49 13.87 -4.24
N GLU A 31 -0.95 14.55 -3.24
CA GLU A 31 0.50 14.65 -3.02
C GLU A 31 1.11 13.29 -2.69
N VAL A 32 0.48 12.56 -1.78
CA VAL A 32 0.91 11.20 -1.40
C VAL A 32 0.89 10.28 -2.61
N LEU A 33 -0.19 10.31 -3.39
CA LEU A 33 -0.38 9.45 -4.55
C LEU A 33 0.55 9.81 -5.69
N ALA A 34 0.83 11.10 -5.92
CA ALA A 34 1.75 11.55 -6.96
C ALA A 34 3.18 11.07 -6.70
N GLU A 35 3.67 11.22 -5.49
CA GLU A 35 5.00 10.71 -5.09
C GLU A 35 5.08 9.19 -5.24
N LEU A 36 4.07 8.49 -4.77
CA LEU A 36 4.01 7.03 -4.81
C LEU A 36 3.95 6.50 -6.24
N ARG A 37 3.17 7.14 -7.11
CA ARG A 37 3.11 6.84 -8.54
C ARG A 37 4.46 7.00 -9.22
N TYR A 38 5.13 8.11 -8.97
CA TYR A 38 6.44 8.40 -9.55
C TYR A 38 7.47 7.34 -9.13
N GLU A 39 7.57 7.06 -7.85
CA GLU A 39 8.49 6.05 -7.30
C GLU A 39 8.22 4.65 -7.88
N THR A 40 6.96 4.26 -7.91
CA THR A 40 6.55 2.94 -8.42
C THR A 40 6.84 2.81 -9.91
N ASN A 41 6.48 3.83 -10.70
CA ASN A 41 6.74 3.84 -12.13
C ASN A 41 8.24 3.74 -12.44
N ASP A 42 9.06 4.48 -11.72
CA ASP A 42 10.51 4.47 -11.89
C ASP A 42 11.10 3.07 -11.62
N ARG A 43 10.69 2.43 -10.52
CA ARG A 43 11.12 1.07 -10.17
C ARG A 43 10.72 0.05 -11.22
N LEU A 44 9.48 0.09 -11.68
CA LEU A 44 8.96 -0.86 -12.68
C LEU A 44 9.61 -0.66 -14.04
N ALA A 45 9.81 0.59 -14.45
CA ALA A 45 10.44 0.91 -15.73
C ALA A 45 11.86 0.38 -15.83
N LEU A 46 12.64 0.45 -14.75
CA LEU A 46 13.99 -0.12 -14.69
C LEU A 46 14.01 -1.64 -14.94
N ALA A 47 12.94 -2.33 -14.62
CA ALA A 47 12.79 -3.78 -14.83
C ALA A 47 12.02 -4.11 -16.13
N GLY A 48 11.64 -3.11 -16.92
CA GLY A 48 10.89 -3.30 -18.16
C GLY A 48 9.40 -3.56 -17.97
N LEU A 49 8.85 -3.29 -16.80
CA LEU A 49 7.43 -3.45 -16.52
C LEU A 49 6.67 -2.15 -16.75
N GLN A 50 5.39 -2.28 -17.11
CA GLN A 50 4.49 -1.16 -17.26
C GLN A 50 3.65 -0.96 -16.00
N LEU A 51 3.40 0.30 -15.66
CA LEU A 51 2.48 0.70 -14.60
C LEU A 51 1.20 1.28 -15.21
N SER A 52 0.04 0.73 -14.82
CA SER A 52 -1.25 1.36 -14.99
C SER A 52 -1.69 1.94 -13.65
N TRP A 53 -1.98 3.23 -13.63
CA TRP A 53 -2.32 3.96 -12.41
C TRP A 53 -3.59 4.77 -12.62
N GLN A 54 -4.59 4.54 -11.77
CA GLN A 54 -5.87 5.25 -11.82
C GLN A 54 -6.23 5.76 -10.42
N PHE A 55 -6.61 7.02 -10.34
CA PHE A 55 -7.16 7.61 -9.13
C PHE A 55 -8.51 8.27 -9.43
N THR A 56 -9.51 7.97 -8.60
CA THR A 56 -10.83 8.58 -8.64
C THR A 56 -11.18 9.06 -7.24
N GLY A 57 -11.49 10.34 -7.10
CA GLY A 57 -11.85 10.93 -5.81
C GLY A 57 -11.52 12.41 -5.74
N ILE A 58 -11.47 12.92 -4.52
CA ILE A 58 -11.17 14.33 -4.23
C ILE A 58 -9.68 14.46 -3.93
N ALA A 59 -8.96 15.18 -4.79
CA ALA A 59 -7.50 15.32 -4.71
C ALA A 59 -7.03 15.94 -3.39
N GLU A 60 -7.76 16.94 -2.90
CA GLU A 60 -7.42 17.69 -1.70
C GLU A 60 -7.79 16.98 -0.40
N THR A 61 -8.40 15.80 -0.45
CA THR A 61 -8.72 15.03 0.76
C THR A 61 -7.50 14.86 1.64
N GLY A 62 -7.62 15.27 2.90
CA GLY A 62 -6.55 15.11 3.88
C GLY A 62 -6.44 13.67 4.35
N VAL A 63 -5.22 13.17 4.41
CA VAL A 63 -4.92 11.86 4.98
C VAL A 63 -3.92 11.99 6.12
N SER A 64 -4.06 11.15 7.14
CA SER A 64 -3.10 11.12 8.24
C SER A 64 -1.74 10.60 7.75
N ALA A 65 -0.67 10.97 8.44
CA ALA A 65 0.66 10.44 8.16
C ALA A 65 0.69 8.92 8.28
N ARG A 66 -0.07 8.36 9.23
CA ARG A 66 -0.20 6.91 9.42
C ARG A 66 -0.83 6.23 8.21
N LEU A 67 -1.93 6.76 7.68
CA LEU A 67 -2.59 6.21 6.49
C LEU A 67 -1.69 6.34 5.27
N ALA A 68 -1.03 7.48 5.08
CA ALA A 68 -0.06 7.68 4.01
C ALA A 68 1.06 6.64 4.06
N HIS A 69 1.60 6.38 5.24
CA HIS A 69 2.63 5.36 5.44
C HIS A 69 2.11 3.96 5.09
N THR A 70 0.90 3.62 5.51
CA THR A 70 0.29 2.32 5.20
C THR A 70 0.08 2.15 3.69
N LEU A 71 -0.44 3.16 3.00
CA LEU A 71 -0.60 3.13 1.54
C LEU A 71 0.73 2.91 0.83
N ARG A 72 1.77 3.64 1.22
CA ARG A 72 3.12 3.46 0.66
C ARG A 72 3.65 2.05 0.90
N SER A 73 3.50 1.53 2.11
CA SER A 73 3.97 0.19 2.47
C SER A 73 3.30 -0.90 1.64
N VAL A 74 1.98 -0.81 1.45
CA VAL A 74 1.21 -1.77 0.65
C VAL A 74 1.68 -1.75 -0.81
N VAL A 75 1.73 -0.58 -1.42
CA VAL A 75 2.11 -0.45 -2.82
C VAL A 75 3.57 -0.89 -3.06
N ARG A 76 4.48 -0.51 -2.17
CA ARG A 76 5.89 -0.91 -2.25
C ARG A 76 6.05 -2.41 -2.13
N GLU A 77 5.34 -3.06 -1.23
CA GLU A 77 5.40 -4.51 -1.07
C GLU A 77 4.82 -5.23 -2.29
N CYS A 78 3.71 -4.77 -2.83
CA CYS A 78 3.13 -5.32 -4.05
C CYS A 78 4.07 -5.16 -5.26
N ALA A 79 4.68 -3.99 -5.42
CA ALA A 79 5.66 -3.76 -6.47
C ALA A 79 6.88 -4.67 -6.33
N SER A 80 7.38 -4.84 -5.11
CA SER A 80 8.50 -5.75 -4.83
C SER A 80 8.17 -7.20 -5.15
N ASN A 81 6.97 -7.65 -4.78
CA ASN A 81 6.51 -9.01 -5.09
C ASN A 81 6.36 -9.24 -6.59
N THR A 82 5.81 -8.27 -7.31
CA THR A 82 5.67 -8.31 -8.78
C THR A 82 7.04 -8.40 -9.46
N LEU A 83 8.01 -7.63 -9.00
CA LEU A 83 9.37 -7.66 -9.55
C LEU A 83 10.11 -8.97 -9.28
N ARG A 84 9.89 -9.59 -8.12
CA ARG A 84 10.65 -10.79 -7.69
C ARG A 84 10.03 -12.10 -8.15
N HIS A 85 8.72 -12.22 -8.21
CA HIS A 85 8.08 -13.55 -8.23
C HIS A 85 7.04 -13.72 -9.34
N ALA A 86 6.50 -12.66 -9.89
CA ALA A 86 5.30 -12.77 -10.70
C ALA A 86 5.55 -13.13 -12.17
N HIS A 87 6.74 -12.89 -12.71
CA HIS A 87 6.97 -12.94 -14.16
C HIS A 87 5.95 -12.12 -14.95
N ALA A 88 5.54 -11.01 -14.38
CA ALA A 88 4.55 -10.10 -14.94
C ALA A 88 5.19 -9.13 -15.94
N THR A 89 4.36 -8.53 -16.77
CA THR A 89 4.73 -7.41 -17.65
C THR A 89 4.08 -6.11 -17.22
N GLN A 90 3.07 -6.17 -16.37
CA GLN A 90 2.28 -5.01 -15.97
C GLN A 90 1.81 -5.13 -14.52
N LEU A 91 1.85 -3.99 -13.83
CA LEU A 91 1.21 -3.79 -12.53
C LEU A 91 0.11 -2.73 -12.70
N CYS A 92 -1.09 -3.05 -12.24
CA CYS A 92 -2.24 -2.14 -12.25
C CYS A 92 -2.56 -1.72 -10.83
N ILE A 93 -2.66 -0.41 -10.61
CA ILE A 93 -3.04 0.18 -9.33
C ILE A 93 -4.22 1.10 -9.56
N GLU A 94 -5.29 0.86 -8.82
CA GLU A 94 -6.49 1.69 -8.81
C GLU A 94 -6.79 2.13 -7.40
N ILE A 95 -6.97 3.42 -7.21
CA ILE A 95 -7.33 4.02 -5.93
C ILE A 95 -8.66 4.76 -6.11
N VAL A 96 -9.63 4.45 -5.26
CA VAL A 96 -10.93 5.10 -5.26
C VAL A 96 -11.20 5.66 -3.86
N GLU A 97 -11.44 6.95 -3.79
CA GLU A 97 -11.86 7.62 -2.56
C GLU A 97 -13.35 7.94 -2.67
N ARG A 98 -14.14 7.41 -1.74
CA ARG A 98 -15.57 7.72 -1.63
C ARG A 98 -16.11 7.42 -0.24
N SER A 99 -17.10 8.17 0.17
CA SER A 99 -17.86 7.91 1.40
C SER A 99 -16.99 7.74 2.64
N GLY A 100 -15.90 8.51 2.73
CA GLY A 100 -14.99 8.46 3.88
C GLY A 100 -14.05 7.27 3.91
N GLU A 101 -13.91 6.55 2.81
CA GLU A 101 -13.01 5.41 2.66
C GLU A 101 -12.10 5.56 1.44
N ILE A 102 -10.93 4.94 1.52
CA ILE A 102 -10.06 4.70 0.37
C ILE A 102 -10.11 3.21 0.04
N GLU A 103 -10.42 2.88 -1.20
CA GLU A 103 -10.26 1.54 -1.75
C GLU A 103 -9.00 1.49 -2.61
N LEU A 104 -8.14 0.53 -2.33
CA LEU A 104 -6.92 0.27 -3.09
C LEU A 104 -7.01 -1.10 -3.72
N SER A 105 -6.87 -1.16 -5.04
CA SER A 105 -6.76 -2.41 -5.79
C SER A 105 -5.41 -2.45 -6.48
N VAL A 106 -4.66 -3.52 -6.25
CA VAL A 106 -3.37 -3.75 -6.88
C VAL A 106 -3.39 -5.12 -7.55
N SER A 107 -3.10 -5.19 -8.83
CA SER A 107 -3.06 -6.45 -9.55
C SER A 107 -1.91 -6.51 -10.54
N ASP A 108 -1.32 -7.68 -10.70
CA ASP A 108 -0.36 -7.95 -11.76
C ASP A 108 -0.88 -9.04 -12.71
N ASN A 109 -0.27 -9.12 -13.89
CA ASN A 109 -0.61 -10.12 -14.90
C ASN A 109 0.38 -11.31 -14.90
N GLY A 110 1.02 -11.55 -13.79
CA GLY A 110 1.99 -12.63 -13.64
C GLY A 110 1.34 -13.99 -13.34
N LYS A 111 2.13 -14.90 -12.86
CA LYS A 111 1.70 -16.27 -12.56
C LYS A 111 0.84 -16.41 -11.30
N GLY A 112 0.77 -15.35 -10.48
CA GLY A 112 0.12 -15.43 -9.18
C GLY A 112 0.88 -16.30 -8.17
N PHE A 113 0.17 -16.79 -7.18
CA PHE A 113 0.72 -17.67 -6.15
C PHE A 113 -0.31 -18.73 -5.76
N ASP A 114 0.15 -19.78 -5.10
CA ASP A 114 -0.72 -20.82 -4.56
C ASP A 114 -1.36 -20.33 -3.25
N GLU A 115 -2.68 -20.12 -3.27
CA GLU A 115 -3.43 -19.69 -2.09
C GLU A 115 -3.43 -20.73 -0.95
N ALA A 116 -3.14 -21.99 -1.28
CA ALA A 116 -2.99 -23.07 -0.31
C ALA A 116 -1.58 -23.11 0.32
N ASP A 117 -0.63 -22.32 -0.17
CA ASP A 117 0.70 -22.23 0.42
C ASP A 117 0.64 -21.51 1.77
N PRO A 118 1.01 -22.19 2.88
CA PRO A 118 0.94 -21.56 4.21
C PRO A 118 2.03 -20.51 4.47
N LYS A 119 2.87 -20.19 3.49
CA LYS A 119 3.94 -19.18 3.61
C LYS A 119 3.63 -17.91 2.83
N PRO A 120 2.65 -17.09 3.26
CA PRO A 120 2.58 -15.72 2.75
C PRO A 120 3.87 -15.00 3.15
N GLY A 121 4.40 -14.18 2.26
CA GLY A 121 5.59 -13.39 2.56
C GLY A 121 5.40 -12.58 3.83
N ARG A 122 6.43 -12.44 4.65
CA ARG A 122 6.39 -11.72 5.93
C ARG A 122 5.91 -10.27 5.77
N GLY A 123 6.23 -9.63 4.64
CA GLY A 123 5.79 -8.28 4.33
C GLY A 123 4.27 -8.16 4.25
N LEU A 124 3.60 -9.10 3.60
CA LEU A 124 2.13 -9.10 3.50
C LEU A 124 1.44 -9.38 4.85
N ASN A 125 2.03 -10.23 5.68
CA ASN A 125 1.50 -10.48 7.03
C ASN A 125 1.56 -9.24 7.92
N ASN A 126 2.67 -8.51 7.89
CA ASN A 126 2.82 -7.28 8.65
C ASN A 126 1.83 -6.20 8.17
N ILE A 127 1.66 -6.09 6.87
CA ILE A 127 0.68 -5.19 6.25
C ILE A 127 -0.74 -5.56 6.66
N HIS A 128 -1.08 -6.85 6.61
CA HIS A 128 -2.41 -7.34 6.99
C HIS A 128 -2.74 -6.97 8.45
N SER A 129 -1.82 -7.22 9.37
CA SER A 129 -1.98 -6.87 10.77
C SER A 129 -2.17 -5.37 10.99
N ARG A 130 -1.40 -4.55 10.28
CA ARG A 130 -1.49 -3.09 10.34
C ARG A 130 -2.83 -2.58 9.83
N ILE A 131 -3.27 -3.06 8.68
CA ILE A 131 -4.54 -2.66 8.06
C ILE A 131 -5.73 -3.00 8.98
N LEU A 132 -5.76 -4.22 9.51
CA LEU A 132 -6.80 -4.63 10.45
C LEU A 132 -6.77 -3.81 11.74
N GLY A 133 -5.58 -3.50 12.25
CA GLY A 133 -5.40 -2.65 13.43
C GLY A 133 -5.92 -1.23 13.23
N ASP A 134 -5.90 -0.73 12.01
CA ASP A 134 -6.39 0.60 11.64
C ASP A 134 -7.87 0.62 11.24
N GLY A 135 -8.58 -0.49 11.41
CA GLY A 135 -10.00 -0.62 11.07
C GLY A 135 -10.26 -0.85 9.58
N GLY A 136 -9.25 -1.17 8.81
CA GLY A 136 -9.36 -1.51 7.39
C GLY A 136 -9.58 -2.99 7.14
N THR A 137 -9.73 -3.34 5.88
CA THR A 137 -9.86 -4.72 5.40
C THR A 137 -8.86 -5.00 4.28
N LEU A 138 -8.45 -6.25 4.17
CA LEU A 138 -7.52 -6.72 3.14
C LEU A 138 -7.97 -8.08 2.61
N SER A 139 -7.97 -8.21 1.29
CA SER A 139 -8.19 -9.46 0.57
C SER A 139 -7.09 -9.66 -0.46
N ILE A 140 -6.54 -10.86 -0.53
CA ILE A 140 -5.48 -11.21 -1.49
C ILE A 140 -5.85 -12.51 -2.17
N THR A 141 -5.78 -12.52 -3.51
CA THR A 141 -6.02 -13.71 -4.34
C THR A 141 -4.89 -13.87 -5.36
N GLY A 142 -4.60 -15.09 -5.76
CA GLY A 142 -3.45 -15.40 -6.62
C GLY A 142 -3.74 -16.30 -7.82
N THR A 143 -5.00 -16.51 -8.21
CA THR A 143 -5.39 -17.50 -9.22
C THR A 143 -5.08 -17.13 -10.67
N GLN A 144 -5.03 -15.85 -11.01
CA GLN A 144 -4.69 -15.35 -12.35
C GLN A 144 -3.87 -14.07 -12.20
N GLY A 145 -2.64 -14.21 -11.75
CA GLY A 145 -1.87 -13.10 -11.25
C GLY A 145 -2.21 -12.81 -9.79
N ALA A 146 -1.47 -11.93 -9.16
CA ALA A 146 -1.74 -11.52 -7.79
C ALA A 146 -2.72 -10.35 -7.79
N HIS A 147 -3.73 -10.42 -6.94
CA HIS A 147 -4.73 -9.37 -6.75
C HIS A 147 -4.84 -9.05 -5.26
N LEU A 148 -4.62 -7.80 -4.93
CA LEU A 148 -4.80 -7.28 -3.58
C LEU A 148 -5.92 -6.25 -3.62
N HIS A 149 -6.86 -6.35 -2.68
CA HIS A 149 -7.89 -5.35 -2.46
C HIS A 149 -7.90 -4.95 -1.00
N ALA A 150 -7.77 -3.67 -0.72
CA ALA A 150 -7.76 -3.14 0.63
C ALA A 150 -8.71 -1.96 0.76
N ARG A 151 -9.28 -1.79 1.95
CA ARG A 151 -10.10 -0.63 2.31
C ARG A 151 -9.54 0.00 3.56
N PHE A 152 -9.50 1.31 3.57
CA PHE A 152 -9.00 2.11 4.68
C PHE A 152 -10.01 3.19 5.05
N PRO A 153 -10.43 3.29 6.32
CA PRO A 153 -11.21 4.44 6.73
C PRO A 153 -10.34 5.71 6.73
N LEU A 154 -10.88 6.82 6.25
CA LEU A 154 -10.19 8.12 6.28
C LEU A 154 -10.20 8.74 7.67
N ALA A 155 -11.28 8.53 8.42
CA ALA A 155 -11.39 8.99 9.80
C ALA A 155 -10.88 7.89 10.74
N GLU A 156 -10.05 8.26 11.70
CA GLU A 156 -9.72 7.34 12.79
C GLU A 156 -11.01 6.95 13.51
N SER A 157 -11.24 5.64 13.65
CA SER A 157 -12.30 5.11 14.50
C SER A 157 -11.87 5.31 15.96
N GLY A 158 -12.01 6.52 16.46
CA GLY A 158 -11.54 6.84 17.78
C GLY A 158 -12.14 8.13 18.31
N SER A 159 -12.96 7.96 19.30
CA SER A 159 -13.63 8.86 20.19
C SER A 159 -14.97 9.43 19.70
N ALA A 160 -15.97 8.56 19.75
CA ALA A 160 -17.24 9.06 20.22
C ALA A 160 -17.12 9.18 21.75
N ASP A 161 -16.98 10.37 22.27
CA ASP A 161 -17.41 10.68 23.63
C ASP A 161 -18.91 10.76 23.67
#